data_d6d80922a3c2751e7aa73ae1f092d3a1
#
_entry.id   d6d80922a3c2751e7aa73ae1f092d3a1
#
_cell.length_a   1.000
_cell.length_b   1.000
_cell.length_c   1.000
_cell.angle_alpha   90.00
_cell.angle_beta   90.00
_cell.angle_gamma   90.00
#
_symmetry.space_group_name_H-M   'P 1'
#
loop_
_entity.id
_entity.type
_entity.pdbx_description
1 polymer ?
#
loop_
_entity_poly.entity_id
_entity_poly.type
_entity_poly.pdbx_seq_one_letter_code
_entity_poly.pdbx_strand_id
1 'polypeptide(L)'
;GLLNDEEFAGALVRDRIRFSPRSPFLLKRELQEKGVARVLAESVVDRVCHEEGFSTIELARIAAEGWVRKQGPALQERLIQDRFSEEREKARGRLYGFLARRGFAGDAARCGMEAGEAKARSLAETREARDSGE
;
A
#
# COMPACT_ATOMS: atom_id res chain seq x y z
N GLY A 1 -26.64 -9.32 -6.70
CA GLY A 1 -26.02 -8.62 -7.75
C GLY A 1 -26.88 -8.75 -8.96
N LEU A 2 -27.53 -7.77 -9.24
CA LEU A 2 -28.48 -7.86 -10.29
C LEU A 2 -27.95 -7.33 -11.56
N LEU A 3 -27.62 -6.17 -11.71
CA LEU A 3 -27.47 -5.57 -12.98
C LEU A 3 -26.06 -5.18 -13.23
N ASN A 4 -25.17 -5.03 -13.08
CA ASN A 4 -23.84 -4.53 -13.36
C ASN A 4 -22.83 -4.88 -12.28
N ASP A 5 -22.79 -6.17 -11.95
CA ASP A 5 -21.76 -6.63 -11.03
C ASP A 5 -20.36 -6.30 -11.57
N GLU A 6 -20.18 -6.35 -12.88
CA GLU A 6 -18.90 -6.00 -13.50
C GLU A 6 -18.60 -4.51 -13.32
N GLU A 7 -19.57 -3.64 -13.53
CA GLU A 7 -19.40 -2.21 -13.36
C GLU A 7 -19.15 -1.86 -11.90
N PHE A 8 -19.92 -2.44 -10.99
CA PHE A 8 -19.73 -2.28 -9.56
C PHE A 8 -18.33 -2.73 -9.13
N ALA A 9 -17.94 -3.91 -9.59
CA ALA A 9 -16.62 -4.47 -9.23
C ALA A 9 -15.50 -3.58 -9.74
N GLY A 10 -15.56 -3.12 -10.98
CA GLY A 10 -14.56 -2.23 -11.56
C GLY A 10 -14.45 -0.92 -10.79
N ALA A 11 -15.57 -0.32 -10.45
CA ALA A 11 -15.59 0.93 -9.69
C ALA A 11 -14.98 0.74 -8.30
N LEU A 12 -15.32 -0.35 -7.64
CA LEU A 12 -14.75 -0.63 -6.31
C LEU A 12 -13.23 -0.81 -6.38
N VAL A 13 -12.74 -1.58 -7.34
CA VAL A 13 -11.31 -1.83 -7.48
C VAL A 13 -10.56 -0.53 -7.74
N ARG A 14 -11.05 0.30 -8.65
CA ARG A 14 -10.42 1.60 -8.95
C ARG A 14 -10.39 2.50 -7.74
N ASP A 15 -11.48 2.53 -6.98
CA ASP A 15 -11.57 3.31 -5.74
C ASP A 15 -10.52 2.85 -4.72
N ARG A 16 -10.40 1.54 -4.53
CA ARG A 16 -9.42 1.00 -3.58
C ARG A 16 -7.99 1.30 -4.00
N ILE A 17 -7.68 1.13 -5.28
CA ILE A 17 -6.33 1.43 -5.80
C ILE A 17 -6.00 2.91 -5.55
N ARG A 18 -6.95 3.78 -5.75
CA ARG A 18 -6.73 5.22 -5.63
C ARG A 18 -6.61 5.69 -4.19
N PHE A 19 -7.48 5.22 -3.30
CA PHE A 19 -7.59 5.77 -1.95
C PHE A 19 -7.07 4.87 -0.84
N SER A 20 -7.00 3.57 -1.09
CA SER A 20 -6.64 2.60 -0.04
C SER A 20 -6.04 1.34 -0.68
N PRO A 21 -4.88 1.48 -1.34
CA PRO A 21 -4.29 0.37 -2.09
C PRO A 21 -4.10 -0.89 -1.26
N ARG A 22 -4.45 -2.01 -1.84
CA ARG A 22 -4.34 -3.33 -1.24
C ARG A 22 -4.03 -4.37 -2.31
N SER A 23 -3.64 -5.58 -1.89
CA SER A 23 -3.25 -6.61 -2.84
C SER A 23 -4.41 -7.06 -3.71
N PRO A 24 -4.11 -7.56 -4.93
CA PRO A 24 -5.16 -8.15 -5.77
C PRO A 24 -5.91 -9.28 -5.07
N PHE A 25 -5.23 -10.06 -4.24
CA PHE A 25 -5.86 -11.11 -3.45
C PHE A 25 -6.97 -10.55 -2.56
N LEU A 26 -6.68 -9.47 -1.82
CA LEU A 26 -7.69 -8.83 -0.96
C LEU A 26 -8.80 -8.18 -1.75
N LEU A 27 -8.49 -7.59 -2.91
CA LEU A 27 -9.52 -7.00 -3.77
C LEU A 27 -10.50 -8.07 -4.25
N LYS A 28 -9.99 -9.21 -4.68
CA LYS A 28 -10.82 -10.33 -5.11
C LYS A 28 -11.70 -10.84 -3.98
N ARG A 29 -11.11 -10.98 -2.80
CA ARG A 29 -11.82 -11.44 -1.62
C ARG A 29 -12.92 -10.46 -1.20
N GLU A 30 -12.63 -9.18 -1.22
CA GLU A 30 -13.60 -8.13 -0.88
C GLU A 30 -14.80 -8.18 -1.83
N LEU A 31 -14.56 -8.33 -3.13
CA LEU A 31 -15.64 -8.45 -4.11
C LEU A 31 -16.50 -9.67 -3.86
N GLN A 32 -15.88 -10.81 -3.55
CA GLN A 32 -16.64 -12.03 -3.25
C GLN A 32 -17.48 -11.87 -1.97
N GLU A 33 -16.94 -11.21 -0.96
CA GLU A 33 -17.68 -10.91 0.27
C GLU A 33 -18.90 -10.02 -0.01
N LYS A 34 -18.82 -9.18 -1.04
CA LYS A 34 -19.93 -8.32 -1.46
C LYS A 34 -20.86 -8.98 -2.47
N GLY A 35 -20.68 -10.26 -2.72
CA GLY A 35 -21.60 -11.02 -3.56
C GLY A 35 -21.20 -11.16 -5.02
N VAL A 36 -20.03 -10.66 -5.41
CA VAL A 36 -19.55 -10.83 -6.79
C VAL A 36 -19.02 -12.25 -6.97
N ALA A 37 -19.43 -12.93 -8.04
CA ALA A 37 -18.98 -14.29 -8.31
C ALA A 37 -17.46 -14.34 -8.47
N ARG A 38 -16.84 -15.41 -7.98
CA ARG A 38 -15.40 -15.56 -7.97
C ARG A 38 -14.74 -15.32 -9.33
N VAL A 39 -15.26 -15.93 -10.38
CA VAL A 39 -14.67 -15.80 -11.73
C VAL A 39 -14.71 -14.34 -12.18
N LEU A 40 -15.81 -13.66 -11.95
CA LEU A 40 -15.95 -12.26 -12.31
C LEU A 40 -15.03 -11.38 -11.46
N ALA A 41 -14.94 -11.65 -10.16
CA ALA A 41 -14.04 -10.90 -9.26
C ALA A 41 -12.59 -11.00 -9.75
N GLU A 42 -12.14 -12.21 -10.04
CA GLU A 42 -10.77 -12.42 -10.54
C GLU A 42 -10.53 -11.70 -11.86
N SER A 43 -11.46 -11.82 -12.79
CA SER A 43 -11.37 -11.17 -14.10
C SER A 43 -11.29 -9.65 -13.99
N VAL A 44 -12.15 -9.06 -13.18
CA VAL A 44 -12.22 -7.61 -13.03
C VAL A 44 -10.97 -7.07 -12.35
N VAL A 45 -10.52 -7.72 -11.27
CA VAL A 45 -9.32 -7.24 -10.57
C VAL A 45 -8.11 -7.30 -11.50
N ASP A 46 -7.92 -8.39 -12.21
CA ASP A 46 -6.78 -8.55 -13.11
C ASP A 46 -6.84 -7.53 -14.25
N ARG A 47 -8.02 -7.31 -14.82
CA ARG A 47 -8.20 -6.33 -15.88
C ARG A 47 -7.91 -4.91 -15.42
N VAL A 48 -8.48 -4.49 -14.29
CA VAL A 48 -8.28 -3.13 -13.80
C VAL A 48 -6.83 -2.88 -13.41
N CYS A 49 -6.20 -3.83 -12.73
CA CYS A 49 -4.78 -3.68 -12.39
C CYS A 49 -3.92 -3.55 -13.65
N HIS A 50 -4.21 -4.33 -14.68
CA HIS A 50 -3.50 -4.25 -15.95
C HIS A 50 -3.73 -2.90 -16.64
N GLU A 51 -4.99 -2.45 -16.73
CA GLU A 51 -5.34 -1.18 -17.36
C GLU A 51 -4.73 0.01 -16.65
N GLU A 52 -4.69 -0.01 -15.31
CA GLU A 52 -4.12 1.06 -14.52
C GLU A 52 -2.59 0.95 -14.40
N GLY A 53 -2.01 -0.14 -14.87
CA GLY A 53 -0.57 -0.32 -14.88
C GLY A 53 0.04 -0.68 -13.54
N PHE A 54 -0.72 -1.31 -12.63
CA PHE A 54 -0.24 -1.67 -11.31
C PHE A 54 -0.02 -3.17 -11.14
N SER A 55 1.22 -3.55 -10.86
CA SER A 55 1.54 -4.90 -10.38
C SER A 55 1.30 -4.97 -8.86
N THR A 56 1.34 -6.18 -8.30
CA THR A 56 1.25 -6.36 -6.86
C THR A 56 2.36 -5.58 -6.13
N ILE A 57 3.56 -5.60 -6.67
CA ILE A 57 4.70 -4.87 -6.09
C ILE A 57 4.44 -3.37 -6.11
N GLU A 58 3.94 -2.83 -7.22
CA GLU A 58 3.63 -1.40 -7.31
C GLU A 58 2.56 -1.00 -6.30
N LEU A 59 1.53 -1.83 -6.14
CA LEU A 59 0.49 -1.56 -5.15
C LEU A 59 1.06 -1.55 -3.72
N ALA A 60 1.98 -2.47 -3.42
CA ALA A 60 2.62 -2.51 -2.11
C ALA A 60 3.46 -1.25 -1.86
N ARG A 61 4.20 -0.81 -2.86
CA ARG A 61 5.00 0.42 -2.76
C ARG A 61 4.13 1.64 -2.49
N ILE A 62 3.07 1.79 -3.28
CA ILE A 62 2.15 2.92 -3.13
C ILE A 62 1.48 2.89 -1.76
N ALA A 63 1.05 1.72 -1.31
CA ALA A 63 0.43 1.56 0.00
C ALA A 63 1.40 1.96 1.12
N ALA A 64 2.65 1.49 1.05
CA ALA A 64 3.67 1.79 2.05
C ALA A 64 4.01 3.28 2.09
N GLU A 65 4.22 3.88 0.93
CA GLU A 65 4.52 5.32 0.85
C GLU A 65 3.39 6.17 1.41
N GLY A 66 2.15 5.81 1.09
CA GLY A 66 0.97 6.51 1.61
C GLY A 66 0.85 6.39 3.12
N TRP A 67 1.10 5.20 3.66
CA TRP A 67 1.08 4.98 5.11
C TRP A 67 2.14 5.82 5.81
N VAL A 68 3.37 5.79 5.31
CA VAL A 68 4.48 6.54 5.88
C VAL A 68 4.20 8.05 5.84
N ARG A 69 3.67 8.54 4.72
CA ARG A 69 3.36 9.96 4.58
C ARG A 69 2.34 10.44 5.62
N LYS A 70 1.39 9.57 5.99
CA LYS A 70 0.36 9.89 6.98
C LYS A 70 0.86 9.84 8.42
N GLN A 71 2.01 9.24 8.65
CA GLN A 71 2.59 9.19 9.99
C GLN A 71 3.26 10.52 10.32
N GLY A 72 3.44 10.78 11.61
CA GLY A 72 4.14 11.99 12.04
C GLY A 72 5.65 11.88 11.85
N PRO A 73 6.37 13.02 11.93
CA PRO A 73 7.82 13.04 11.76
C PRO A 73 8.57 12.08 12.69
N ALA A 74 8.10 11.89 13.91
CA ALA A 74 8.76 11.00 14.87
C ALA A 74 8.86 9.57 14.35
N LEU A 75 7.77 9.03 13.81
CA LEU A 75 7.79 7.67 13.27
C LEU A 75 8.63 7.60 12.00
N GLN A 76 8.53 8.60 11.14
CA GLN A 76 9.31 8.65 9.91
C GLN A 76 10.81 8.62 10.21
N GLU A 77 11.24 9.36 11.23
CA GLU A 77 12.65 9.38 11.64
C GLU A 77 13.09 8.06 12.26
N ARG A 78 12.21 7.38 12.99
CA ARG A 78 12.52 6.05 13.53
C ARG A 78 12.79 5.03 12.42
N LEU A 79 12.08 5.12 11.31
CA LEU A 79 12.28 4.20 10.18
C LEU A 79 13.65 4.32 9.54
N ILE A 80 14.31 5.46 9.68
CA ILE A 80 15.60 5.71 9.05
C ILE A 80 16.77 5.73 10.03
N GLN A 81 16.55 5.33 11.28
CA GLN A 81 17.60 5.21 12.28
C GLN A 81 18.54 4.05 11.96
N ASP A 82 19.59 3.95 12.76
CA ASP A 82 20.58 2.88 12.65
C ASP A 82 19.88 1.51 12.62
N ARG A 83 20.39 0.62 11.78
CA ARG A 83 19.85 -0.73 11.59
C ARG A 83 19.74 -1.54 12.87
N PHE A 84 20.49 -1.20 13.91
CA PHE A 84 20.46 -1.90 15.20
C PHE A 84 19.55 -1.22 16.22
N SER A 85 18.89 -0.13 15.86
CA SER A 85 18.00 0.59 16.77
C SER A 85 16.70 -0.21 17.04
N GLU A 86 16.35 -0.31 18.31
CA GLU A 86 15.07 -0.93 18.71
C GLU A 86 13.88 -0.12 18.20
N GLU A 87 14.01 1.21 18.22
CA GLU A 87 12.97 2.10 17.72
C GLU A 87 12.72 1.89 16.24
N ARG A 88 13.79 1.67 15.47
CA ARG A 88 13.67 1.36 14.05
C ARG A 88 12.93 0.03 13.85
N GLU A 89 13.29 -0.99 14.64
CA GLU A 89 12.62 -2.29 14.52
C GLU A 89 11.14 -2.22 14.85
N LYS A 90 10.77 -1.45 15.86
CA LYS A 90 9.35 -1.25 16.19
C LYS A 90 8.61 -0.53 15.09
N ALA A 91 9.21 0.53 14.53
CA ALA A 91 8.60 1.27 13.43
C ALA A 91 8.44 0.39 12.19
N ARG A 92 9.48 -0.40 11.87
CA ARG A 92 9.41 -1.37 10.76
C ARG A 92 8.31 -2.39 10.97
N GLY A 93 8.17 -2.87 12.21
CA GLY A 93 7.10 -3.82 12.56
C GLY A 93 5.72 -3.25 12.31
N ARG A 94 5.52 -1.98 12.59
CA ARG A 94 4.25 -1.29 12.32
C ARG A 94 3.97 -1.20 10.82
N LEU A 95 4.97 -0.82 10.04
CA LEU A 95 4.82 -0.76 8.58
C LEU A 95 4.56 -2.16 8.01
N TYR A 96 5.31 -3.15 8.46
CA TYR A 96 5.11 -4.52 7.99
C TYR A 96 3.70 -5.02 8.33
N GLY A 97 3.24 -4.76 9.56
CA GLY A 97 1.88 -5.11 9.98
C GLY A 97 0.81 -4.48 9.11
N PHE A 98 1.00 -3.22 8.75
CA PHE A 98 0.11 -2.53 7.83
C PHE A 98 0.07 -3.23 6.47
N LEU A 99 1.24 -3.53 5.90
CA LEU A 99 1.33 -4.21 4.61
C LEU A 99 0.70 -5.60 4.65
N ALA A 100 0.93 -6.34 5.73
CA ALA A 100 0.33 -7.66 5.91
C ALA A 100 -1.21 -7.58 5.95
N ARG A 101 -1.74 -6.60 6.67
CA ARG A 101 -3.20 -6.40 6.74
C ARG A 101 -3.79 -5.99 5.39
N ARG A 102 -3.00 -5.36 4.54
CA ARG A 102 -3.41 -5.02 3.17
C ARG A 102 -3.17 -6.15 2.19
N GLY A 103 -2.77 -7.33 2.68
CA GLY A 103 -2.65 -8.53 1.87
C GLY A 103 -1.33 -8.71 1.15
N PHE A 104 -0.32 -7.94 1.51
CA PHE A 104 0.99 -8.04 0.88
C PHE A 104 1.90 -9.00 1.65
N ALA A 105 2.60 -9.87 0.92
CA ALA A 105 3.49 -10.86 1.50
C ALA A 105 4.70 -11.05 0.56
N GLY A 106 5.72 -11.75 1.04
CA GLY A 106 6.89 -12.10 0.25
C GLY A 106 7.58 -10.90 -0.38
N ASP A 107 7.86 -11.00 -1.67
CA ASP A 107 8.57 -9.93 -2.40
C ASP A 107 7.80 -8.62 -2.40
N ALA A 108 6.48 -8.67 -2.49
CA ALA A 108 5.67 -7.44 -2.47
C ALA A 108 5.83 -6.73 -1.12
N ALA A 109 5.76 -7.46 -0.01
CA ALA A 109 5.97 -6.88 1.32
C ALA A 109 7.38 -6.31 1.45
N ARG A 110 8.39 -7.03 0.98
CA ARG A 110 9.78 -6.57 1.02
C ARG A 110 9.95 -5.27 0.23
N CYS A 111 9.42 -5.21 -0.98
CA CYS A 111 9.50 -4.02 -1.81
C CYS A 111 8.72 -2.86 -1.19
N GLY A 112 7.59 -3.14 -0.55
CA GLY A 112 6.83 -2.14 0.20
C GLY A 112 7.63 -1.58 1.37
N MET A 113 8.33 -2.43 2.11
CA MET A 113 9.19 -1.99 3.21
C MET A 113 10.28 -1.05 2.70
N GLU A 114 10.95 -1.43 1.62
CA GLU A 114 12.00 -0.61 1.01
C GLU A 114 11.45 0.75 0.57
N ALA A 115 10.29 0.75 -0.08
CA ALA A 115 9.66 1.98 -0.54
C ALA A 115 9.25 2.88 0.63
N GLY A 116 8.74 2.29 1.70
CA GLY A 116 8.36 3.04 2.89
C GLY A 116 9.55 3.70 3.57
N GLU A 117 10.66 2.98 3.70
CA GLU A 117 11.89 3.54 4.26
C GLU A 117 12.45 4.66 3.39
N ALA A 118 12.45 4.46 2.06
CA ALA A 118 12.89 5.50 1.13
C ALA A 118 12.02 6.75 1.22
N LYS A 119 10.71 6.57 1.38
CA LYS A 119 9.77 7.68 1.55
C LYS A 119 10.05 8.44 2.85
N ALA A 120 10.29 7.72 3.94
CA ALA A 120 10.63 8.34 5.22
C ALA A 120 11.90 9.20 5.11
N ARG A 121 12.91 8.68 4.41
CA ARG A 121 14.16 9.40 4.18
C ARG A 121 13.93 10.66 3.36
N SER A 122 13.16 10.55 2.29
CA SER A 122 12.81 11.68 1.43
C SER A 122 12.09 12.78 2.22
N LEU A 123 11.14 12.40 3.07
CA LEU A 123 10.40 13.36 3.89
C LEU A 123 11.31 14.03 4.93
N ALA A 124 12.23 13.30 5.52
CA ALA A 124 13.20 13.85 6.46
C ALA A 124 14.11 14.89 5.78
N GLU A 125 14.61 14.57 4.60
CA GLU A 125 15.43 15.48 3.80
C GLU A 125 14.67 16.76 3.45
N THR A 126 13.39 16.64 3.10
CA THR A 126 12.54 17.80 2.80
C THR A 126 12.38 18.69 4.03
N ARG A 127 12.20 18.10 5.22
CA ARG A 127 12.10 18.87 6.45
C ARG A 127 13.40 19.61 6.76
N GLU A 128 14.54 18.94 6.61
CA GLU A 128 15.85 19.57 6.83
C GLU A 128 16.08 20.72 5.86
N ALA A 129 15.71 20.56 4.60
CA ALA A 129 15.87 21.62 3.61
C ALA A 129 15.01 22.83 3.95
N ARG A 130 13.79 22.61 4.47
CA ARG A 130 12.92 23.71 4.91
C ARG A 130 13.54 24.46 6.11
N ASP A 131 14.05 23.70 7.07
CA ASP A 131 14.63 24.30 8.27
C ASP A 131 15.91 25.07 7.96
N SER A 132 16.67 24.62 6.96
CA SER A 132 17.91 25.27 6.54
C SER A 132 17.70 26.42 5.58
N GLY A 133 16.56 26.48 4.92
CA GLY A 133 16.26 27.47 3.87
C GLY A 133 15.83 28.82 4.37
N GLU A 134 15.75 29.00 5.68
CA GLU A 134 15.35 30.29 6.26
C GLU A 134 16.50 31.28 6.40
#